data_d8b8825fd8e08473c18a4faf8d050235
#
_entry.id   d8b8825fd8e08473c18a4faf8d050235
#
_cell.length_a   1.000
_cell.length_b   1.000
_cell.length_c   1.000
_cell.angle_alpha   90.00
_cell.angle_beta   90.00
_cell.angle_gamma   90.00
#
_symmetry.space_group_name_H-M   'P 1'
#
loop_
_entity.id
_entity.type
_entity.pdbx_description
1 polymer ?
#
loop_
_entity_poly.entity_id
_entity_poly.type
_entity_poly.pdbx_seq_one_letter_code
_entity_poly.pdbx_strand_id
1 'polypeptide(L)'
;MLEQRGFTVSVVSEDEFLYNINGVADFLSDYCAVFSMARDVRALKILSEAEDVGMPVINSPKRLLKMTRMAQATLFHAAGIPIPRTFFLSQEYEMPSGVKFPCWLKRSDVCAQTAGDVRFIEHRAVLAEALTDFRQRGVPEALLCEHEEGDLIKFYGVADTSFFYYTYPTRPGSFSKFGLEAINGAPNDYLFNPNHLKQMADRAAQLCGIPVYGGDCVVRADGSFSFIDFNDWPSFSACAKEAAVFIASLLETIISRNKE
;
A
#
# COMPACT_ATOMS: atom_id res chain seq x y z
N MET A 1 -5.83 21.08 -9.19
CA MET A 1 -4.34 21.28 -9.13
C MET A 1 -3.68 21.14 -10.50
N LEU A 2 -3.83 20.03 -11.21
CA LEU A 2 -3.22 19.84 -12.54
C LEU A 2 -3.75 20.87 -13.55
N GLU A 3 -5.06 21.09 -13.61
CA GLU A 3 -5.67 22.12 -14.49
C GLU A 3 -5.13 23.52 -14.19
N GLN A 4 -4.91 23.85 -12.92
CA GLN A 4 -4.28 25.12 -12.51
C GLN A 4 -2.84 25.27 -12.99
N ARG A 5 -2.20 24.14 -13.36
CA ARG A 5 -0.84 24.09 -13.94
C ARG A 5 -0.85 23.93 -15.46
N GLY A 6 -2.01 24.08 -16.09
CA GLY A 6 -2.15 24.07 -17.56
C GLY A 6 -2.33 22.69 -18.19
N PHE A 7 -2.59 21.64 -17.41
CA PHE A 7 -2.91 20.33 -17.92
C PHE A 7 -4.41 20.20 -18.19
N THR A 8 -4.78 19.53 -19.28
CA THR A 8 -6.14 19.00 -19.47
C THR A 8 -6.24 17.65 -18.76
N VAL A 9 -7.26 17.48 -17.92
CA VAL A 9 -7.43 16.28 -17.10
C VAL A 9 -8.70 15.55 -17.54
N SER A 10 -8.56 14.27 -17.88
CA SER A 10 -9.68 13.35 -18.07
C SER A 10 -9.71 12.33 -16.95
N VAL A 11 -10.89 12.06 -16.42
CA VAL A 11 -11.11 11.05 -15.36
C VAL A 11 -11.95 9.93 -15.97
N VAL A 12 -11.44 8.71 -15.89
CA VAL A 12 -12.06 7.52 -16.46
C VAL A 12 -12.14 6.45 -15.36
N SER A 13 -13.30 5.79 -15.25
CA SER A 13 -13.40 4.63 -14.35
C SER A 13 -12.66 3.42 -14.94
N GLU A 14 -12.27 2.47 -14.08
CA GLU A 14 -11.58 1.26 -14.55
C GLU A 14 -12.43 0.45 -15.52
N ASP A 15 -13.75 0.33 -15.27
CA ASP A 15 -14.67 -0.37 -16.16
C ASP A 15 -14.82 0.33 -17.52
N GLU A 16 -14.92 1.65 -17.52
CA GLU A 16 -14.99 2.45 -18.75
C GLU A 16 -13.68 2.36 -19.53
N PHE A 17 -12.55 2.39 -18.85
CA PHE A 17 -11.23 2.17 -19.45
C PHE A 17 -11.16 0.82 -20.15
N LEU A 18 -11.51 -0.27 -19.47
CA LEU A 18 -11.48 -1.63 -20.02
C LEU A 18 -12.49 -1.85 -21.15
N TYR A 19 -13.60 -1.12 -21.16
CA TYR A 19 -14.62 -1.21 -22.20
C TYR A 19 -14.20 -0.49 -23.48
N ASN A 20 -13.59 0.69 -23.34
CA ASN A 20 -13.33 1.59 -24.49
C ASN A 20 -11.93 1.42 -25.10
N ILE A 21 -11.00 0.76 -24.41
CA ILE A 21 -9.63 0.66 -24.92
C ILE A 21 -9.45 -0.55 -25.84
N ASN A 22 -8.96 -0.28 -27.05
CA ASN A 22 -8.61 -1.30 -28.05
C ASN A 22 -7.10 -1.60 -28.09
N GLY A 23 -6.30 -0.99 -27.18
CA GLY A 23 -4.87 -1.18 -27.06
C GLY A 23 -4.12 0.07 -26.62
N VAL A 24 -2.81 -0.10 -26.41
CA VAL A 24 -1.91 0.96 -25.91
C VAL A 24 -1.86 2.17 -26.86
N ALA A 25 -1.97 1.96 -28.16
CA ALA A 25 -1.89 3.03 -29.17
C ALA A 25 -2.98 4.10 -28.99
N ASP A 26 -4.17 3.70 -28.51
CA ASP A 26 -5.29 4.63 -28.30
C ASP A 26 -5.00 5.61 -27.15
N PHE A 27 -4.16 5.18 -26.21
CA PHE A 27 -3.75 6.02 -25.06
C PHE A 27 -2.62 6.99 -25.39
N LEU A 28 -1.70 6.58 -26.26
CA LEU A 28 -0.47 7.33 -26.50
C LEU A 28 -0.69 8.65 -27.24
N SER A 29 -1.75 8.74 -28.04
CA SER A 29 -2.05 9.95 -28.84
C SER A 29 -2.63 11.08 -27.99
N ASP A 30 -3.35 10.78 -26.92
CA ASP A 30 -4.21 11.74 -26.24
C ASP A 30 -3.65 12.21 -24.89
N TYR A 31 -2.73 11.43 -24.28
CA TYR A 31 -2.25 11.69 -22.92
C TYR A 31 -0.72 11.79 -22.82
N CYS A 32 -0.24 12.68 -21.97
CA CYS A 32 1.18 12.78 -21.64
C CYS A 32 1.58 11.98 -20.39
N ALA A 33 0.63 11.53 -19.59
CA ALA A 33 0.82 10.68 -18.42
C ALA A 33 -0.51 10.13 -17.90
N VAL A 34 -0.44 9.07 -17.10
CA VAL A 34 -1.57 8.45 -16.43
C VAL A 34 -1.33 8.36 -14.93
N PHE A 35 -2.31 8.81 -14.13
CA PHE A 35 -2.41 8.47 -12.72
C PHE A 35 -3.35 7.30 -12.56
N SER A 36 -2.84 6.14 -12.15
CA SER A 36 -3.63 4.92 -12.12
C SER A 36 -3.88 4.44 -10.70
N MET A 37 -5.16 4.28 -10.35
CA MET A 37 -5.61 3.54 -9.17
C MET A 37 -6.18 2.15 -9.55
N ALA A 38 -5.87 1.66 -10.74
CA ALA A 38 -6.37 0.38 -11.26
C ALA A 38 -6.01 -0.79 -10.33
N ARG A 39 -6.92 -1.76 -10.26
CA ARG A 39 -6.79 -3.03 -9.51
C ARG A 39 -7.05 -4.26 -10.37
N ASP A 40 -7.80 -4.13 -11.46
CA ASP A 40 -8.01 -5.22 -12.40
C ASP A 40 -6.69 -5.54 -13.12
N VAL A 41 -6.33 -6.83 -13.15
CA VAL A 41 -5.08 -7.31 -13.77
C VAL A 41 -5.01 -6.98 -15.26
N ARG A 42 -6.16 -6.90 -15.96
CA ARG A 42 -6.21 -6.54 -17.39
C ARG A 42 -5.84 -5.07 -17.56
N ALA A 43 -6.43 -4.18 -16.74
CA ALA A 43 -6.11 -2.75 -16.76
C ALA A 43 -4.63 -2.52 -16.46
N LEU A 44 -4.10 -3.17 -15.42
CA LEU A 44 -2.67 -3.08 -15.07
C LEU A 44 -1.76 -3.60 -16.18
N LYS A 45 -2.13 -4.66 -16.91
CA LYS A 45 -1.35 -5.15 -18.07
C LYS A 45 -1.32 -4.14 -19.19
N ILE A 46 -2.47 -3.57 -19.58
CA ILE A 46 -2.54 -2.54 -20.63
C ILE A 46 -1.71 -1.32 -20.26
N LEU A 47 -1.83 -0.84 -19.01
CA LEU A 47 -1.03 0.28 -18.50
C LEU A 47 0.47 -0.07 -18.42
N SER A 48 0.82 -1.33 -18.17
CA SER A 48 2.20 -1.81 -18.20
C SER A 48 2.79 -1.75 -19.63
N GLU A 49 1.99 -2.07 -20.66
CA GLU A 49 2.40 -1.93 -22.05
C GLU A 49 2.61 -0.45 -22.42
N ALA A 50 1.75 0.45 -21.93
CA ALA A 50 1.94 1.90 -22.08
C ALA A 50 3.25 2.38 -21.43
N GLU A 51 3.57 1.87 -20.24
CA GLU A 51 4.84 2.16 -19.57
C GLU A 51 6.06 1.62 -20.36
N ASP A 52 5.92 0.46 -21.06
CA ASP A 52 6.97 -0.12 -21.92
C ASP A 52 7.36 0.77 -23.09
N VAL A 53 6.43 1.54 -23.60
CA VAL A 53 6.66 2.47 -24.73
C VAL A 53 6.91 3.91 -24.28
N GLY A 54 7.16 4.11 -22.98
CA GLY A 54 7.66 5.38 -22.43
C GLY A 54 6.59 6.32 -21.88
N MET A 55 5.30 5.90 -21.79
CA MET A 55 4.29 6.71 -21.13
C MET A 55 4.48 6.68 -19.59
N PRO A 56 4.58 7.83 -18.93
CA PRO A 56 4.60 7.87 -17.48
C PRO A 56 3.27 7.36 -16.90
N VAL A 57 3.33 6.29 -16.12
CA VAL A 57 2.19 5.77 -15.35
C VAL A 57 2.53 5.76 -13.86
N ILE A 58 1.76 6.46 -13.05
CA ILE A 58 1.96 6.66 -11.62
C ILE A 58 0.77 6.05 -10.84
N ASN A 59 0.97 5.08 -9.99
CA ASN A 59 2.18 4.31 -9.71
C ASN A 59 2.44 3.27 -10.82
N SER A 60 3.67 2.74 -10.90
CA SER A 60 4.06 1.80 -11.96
C SER A 60 3.21 0.52 -11.96
N PRO A 61 2.44 0.23 -13.02
CA PRO A 61 1.62 -0.97 -13.12
C PRO A 61 2.47 -2.24 -13.17
N LYS A 62 3.67 -2.20 -13.76
CA LYS A 62 4.62 -3.31 -13.77
C LYS A 62 5.04 -3.73 -12.37
N ARG A 63 5.21 -2.74 -11.49
CA ARG A 63 5.54 -2.99 -10.09
C ARG A 63 4.35 -3.53 -9.33
N LEU A 64 3.17 -2.94 -9.52
CA LEU A 64 1.94 -3.37 -8.86
C LEU A 64 1.57 -4.81 -9.20
N LEU A 65 1.73 -5.24 -10.45
CA LEU A 65 1.48 -6.62 -10.87
C LEU A 65 2.36 -7.66 -10.14
N LYS A 66 3.51 -7.25 -9.62
CA LYS A 66 4.47 -8.12 -8.91
C LYS A 66 4.45 -7.92 -7.40
N MET A 67 3.75 -6.91 -6.90
CA MET A 67 3.82 -6.48 -5.52
C MET A 67 2.72 -7.12 -4.66
N THR A 68 2.85 -8.43 -4.43
CA THR A 68 2.08 -9.13 -3.40
C THR A 68 2.57 -8.74 -2.01
N ARG A 69 1.76 -8.96 -0.97
CA ARG A 69 2.23 -8.75 0.42
C ARG A 69 3.48 -9.58 0.76
N MET A 70 3.58 -10.79 0.21
CA MET A 70 4.78 -11.63 0.37
C MET A 70 6.01 -10.99 -0.28
N ALA A 71 5.90 -10.54 -1.52
CA ALA A 71 6.99 -9.87 -2.23
C ALA A 71 7.45 -8.62 -1.48
N GLN A 72 6.51 -7.82 -1.00
CA GLN A 72 6.76 -6.61 -0.23
C GLN A 72 7.48 -6.91 1.10
N ALA A 73 6.98 -7.88 1.89
CA ALA A 73 7.62 -8.28 3.14
C ALA A 73 9.04 -8.82 2.92
N THR A 74 9.27 -9.58 1.85
CA THR A 74 10.59 -10.08 1.46
C THR A 74 11.55 -8.93 1.12
N LEU A 75 11.10 -7.96 0.32
CA LEU A 75 11.89 -6.77 -0.03
C LEU A 75 12.23 -5.93 1.20
N PHE A 76 11.25 -5.71 2.08
CA PHE A 76 11.44 -4.91 3.29
C PHE A 76 12.42 -5.57 4.24
N HIS A 77 12.28 -6.86 4.47
CA HIS A 77 13.22 -7.62 5.31
C HIS A 77 14.65 -7.54 4.75
N ALA A 78 14.83 -7.80 3.44
CA ALA A 78 16.14 -7.75 2.80
C ALA A 78 16.79 -6.35 2.85
N ALA A 79 15.97 -5.30 2.81
CA ALA A 79 16.41 -3.90 2.85
C ALA A 79 16.57 -3.33 4.27
N GLY A 80 16.26 -4.11 5.32
CA GLY A 80 16.29 -3.65 6.70
C GLY A 80 15.21 -2.61 7.03
N ILE A 81 14.10 -2.61 6.29
CA ILE A 81 12.91 -1.83 6.65
C ILE A 81 12.20 -2.55 7.79
N PRO A 82 11.90 -1.86 8.89
CA PRO A 82 11.31 -2.49 10.07
C PRO A 82 9.88 -2.96 9.77
N ILE A 83 9.67 -4.28 9.86
CA ILE A 83 8.37 -4.95 9.77
C ILE A 83 8.24 -5.95 10.93
N PRO A 84 7.03 -6.32 11.36
CA PRO A 84 6.83 -7.39 12.32
C PRO A 84 7.43 -8.69 11.82
N ARG A 85 7.79 -9.58 12.74
CA ARG A 85 8.18 -10.94 12.35
C ARG A 85 7.06 -11.60 11.59
N THR A 86 7.37 -12.06 10.38
CA THR A 86 6.40 -12.53 9.40
C THR A 86 6.73 -13.94 8.94
N PHE A 87 5.70 -14.79 8.83
CA PHE A 87 5.79 -16.15 8.30
C PHE A 87 4.93 -16.25 7.05
N PHE A 88 5.45 -16.94 6.04
CA PHE A 88 4.76 -17.19 4.78
C PHE A 88 4.01 -18.51 4.85
N LEU A 89 2.77 -18.54 4.39
CA LEU A 89 1.94 -19.72 4.30
C LEU A 89 1.56 -19.97 2.83
N SER A 90 1.98 -21.11 2.29
CA SER A 90 1.54 -21.62 0.99
C SER A 90 0.14 -22.21 1.06
N GLN A 91 -0.37 -22.70 -0.07
CA GLN A 91 -1.71 -23.33 -0.17
C GLN A 91 -1.98 -24.46 0.85
N GLU A 92 -0.94 -25.16 1.27
CA GLU A 92 -1.06 -26.27 2.25
C GLU A 92 -1.30 -25.73 3.65
N TYR A 93 -0.99 -24.45 3.89
CA TYR A 93 -1.16 -23.77 5.17
C TYR A 93 -0.59 -24.55 6.36
N GLU A 94 0.62 -25.10 6.18
CA GLU A 94 1.34 -25.71 7.29
C GLU A 94 1.65 -24.66 8.37
N MET A 95 1.37 -25.04 9.60
CA MET A 95 1.60 -24.15 10.75
C MET A 95 3.09 -23.97 10.99
N PRO A 96 3.65 -22.76 10.83
CA PRO A 96 5.07 -22.56 11.10
C PRO A 96 5.38 -22.70 12.59
N SER A 97 6.58 -23.22 12.89
CA SER A 97 7.08 -23.27 14.26
C SER A 97 7.46 -21.89 14.76
N GLY A 98 7.23 -21.62 16.04
CA GLY A 98 7.65 -20.40 16.71
C GLY A 98 6.80 -19.15 16.44
N VAL A 99 5.56 -19.33 15.95
CA VAL A 99 4.57 -18.26 15.88
C VAL A 99 4.19 -17.83 17.29
N LYS A 100 4.26 -16.53 17.55
CA LYS A 100 3.75 -15.94 18.77
C LYS A 100 2.33 -15.41 18.56
N PHE A 101 1.52 -15.52 19.60
CA PHE A 101 0.18 -14.94 19.64
C PHE A 101 0.14 -13.78 20.64
N PRO A 102 -0.73 -12.79 20.39
CA PRO A 102 -1.60 -12.67 19.22
C PRO A 102 -0.81 -12.39 17.92
N CYS A 103 -1.42 -12.68 16.77
CA CYS A 103 -0.84 -12.39 15.46
C CYS A 103 -1.92 -12.00 14.45
N TRP A 104 -1.51 -11.61 13.26
CA TRP A 104 -2.38 -11.23 12.16
C TRP A 104 -2.26 -12.22 11.02
N LEU A 105 -3.37 -12.81 10.60
CA LEU A 105 -3.45 -13.57 9.36
C LEU A 105 -3.91 -12.62 8.24
N LYS A 106 -3.14 -12.51 7.18
CA LYS A 106 -3.43 -11.63 6.03
C LYS A 106 -3.36 -12.43 4.74
N ARG A 107 -4.37 -12.29 3.88
CA ARG A 107 -4.31 -12.73 2.50
C ARG A 107 -3.13 -12.06 1.79
N SER A 108 -2.35 -12.82 0.99
CA SER A 108 -1.09 -12.32 0.40
C SER A 108 -1.15 -12.05 -1.10
N ASP A 109 -1.95 -12.78 -1.85
CA ASP A 109 -2.00 -12.75 -3.32
C ASP A 109 -2.53 -11.42 -3.90
N VAL A 110 -3.53 -10.82 -3.23
CA VAL A 110 -4.13 -9.52 -3.62
C VAL A 110 -4.38 -8.64 -2.41
N CYS A 111 -4.73 -7.37 -2.65
CA CYS A 111 -5.21 -6.47 -1.59
C CYS A 111 -6.45 -7.04 -0.90
N ALA A 112 -6.68 -6.67 0.37
CA ALA A 112 -7.86 -7.08 1.12
C ALA A 112 -9.15 -6.62 0.43
N GLN A 113 -9.97 -7.57 0.01
CA GLN A 113 -11.26 -7.35 -0.66
C GLN A 113 -12.40 -7.37 0.35
N THR A 114 -12.30 -8.22 1.37
CA THR A 114 -13.28 -8.40 2.42
C THR A 114 -12.65 -8.27 3.81
N ALA A 115 -13.47 -8.02 4.83
CA ALA A 115 -13.01 -8.00 6.22
C ALA A 115 -12.35 -9.33 6.66
N GLY A 116 -12.73 -10.46 6.03
CA GLY A 116 -12.13 -11.76 6.30
C GLY A 116 -10.71 -11.96 5.76
N ASP A 117 -10.21 -11.05 4.92
CA ASP A 117 -8.86 -11.15 4.31
C ASP A 117 -7.73 -10.68 5.24
N VAL A 118 -8.08 -10.00 6.32
CA VAL A 118 -7.19 -9.61 7.42
C VAL A 118 -7.87 -9.96 8.72
N ARG A 119 -7.28 -10.83 9.53
CA ARG A 119 -7.88 -11.33 10.77
C ARG A 119 -6.89 -11.24 11.93
N PHE A 120 -7.37 -10.74 13.06
CA PHE A 120 -6.65 -10.82 14.32
C PHE A 120 -6.83 -12.21 14.93
N ILE A 121 -5.74 -12.82 15.33
CA ILE A 121 -5.66 -14.21 15.78
C ILE A 121 -5.12 -14.22 17.20
N GLU A 122 -5.98 -14.44 18.17
CA GLU A 122 -5.63 -14.41 19.58
C GLU A 122 -4.86 -15.66 20.01
N HIS A 123 -5.19 -16.81 19.42
CA HIS A 123 -4.57 -18.09 19.80
C HIS A 123 -4.69 -19.15 18.68
N ARG A 124 -4.00 -20.27 18.87
CA ARG A 124 -3.84 -21.32 17.85
C ARG A 124 -5.15 -21.91 17.29
N ALA A 125 -6.20 -22.02 18.13
CA ALA A 125 -7.48 -22.58 17.65
C ALA A 125 -8.15 -21.62 16.66
N VAL A 126 -8.17 -20.31 16.93
CA VAL A 126 -8.68 -19.28 16.02
C VAL A 126 -7.90 -19.29 14.69
N LEU A 127 -6.58 -19.51 14.73
CA LEU A 127 -5.78 -19.63 13.51
C LEU A 127 -6.20 -20.83 12.67
N ALA A 128 -6.43 -22.00 13.29
CA ALA A 128 -6.85 -23.20 12.57
C ALA A 128 -8.20 -23.00 11.84
N GLU A 129 -9.15 -22.32 12.49
CA GLU A 129 -10.44 -21.97 11.88
C GLU A 129 -10.25 -20.98 10.72
N ALA A 130 -9.44 -19.96 10.90
CA ALA A 130 -9.16 -18.94 9.90
C ALA A 130 -8.47 -19.53 8.65
N LEU A 131 -7.53 -20.47 8.84
CA LEU A 131 -6.87 -21.17 7.73
C LEU A 131 -7.82 -22.10 7.00
N THR A 132 -8.78 -22.70 7.71
CA THR A 132 -9.84 -23.50 7.09
C THR A 132 -10.72 -22.65 6.19
N ASP A 133 -11.14 -21.47 6.66
CA ASP A 133 -11.88 -20.49 5.85
C ASP A 133 -11.09 -20.06 4.61
N PHE A 134 -9.80 -19.75 4.74
CA PHE A 134 -8.94 -19.38 3.61
C PHE A 134 -8.86 -20.50 2.57
N ARG A 135 -8.72 -21.77 2.99
CA ARG A 135 -8.74 -22.93 2.07
C ARG A 135 -10.09 -23.05 1.35
N GLN A 136 -11.21 -22.92 2.06
CA GLN A 136 -12.54 -23.00 1.46
C GLN A 136 -12.79 -21.88 0.44
N ARG A 137 -12.23 -20.72 0.67
CA ARG A 137 -12.31 -19.56 -0.23
C ARG A 137 -11.29 -19.61 -1.36
N GLY A 138 -10.43 -20.63 -1.40
CA GLY A 138 -9.40 -20.76 -2.43
C GLY A 138 -8.31 -19.68 -2.37
N VAL A 139 -8.03 -19.10 -1.21
CA VAL A 139 -6.93 -18.15 -1.03
C VAL A 139 -5.62 -18.92 -1.19
N PRO A 140 -4.75 -18.58 -2.16
CA PRO A 140 -3.58 -19.41 -2.47
C PRO A 140 -2.42 -19.21 -1.48
N GLU A 141 -2.30 -18.03 -0.90
CA GLU A 141 -1.17 -17.63 -0.08
C GLU A 141 -1.61 -16.69 1.05
N ALA A 142 -0.96 -16.82 2.20
CA ALA A 142 -1.20 -15.94 3.33
C ALA A 142 0.09 -15.57 4.07
N LEU A 143 0.01 -14.51 4.86
CA LEU A 143 1.03 -14.10 5.82
C LEU A 143 0.49 -14.21 7.23
N LEU A 144 1.34 -14.71 8.15
CA LEU A 144 1.17 -14.50 9.58
C LEU A 144 2.19 -13.46 10.03
N CYS A 145 1.70 -12.35 10.56
CA CYS A 145 2.54 -11.29 11.13
C CYS A 145 2.33 -11.26 12.64
N GLU A 146 3.40 -11.29 13.43
CA GLU A 146 3.29 -11.09 14.89
C GLU A 146 2.61 -9.76 15.19
N HIS A 147 1.76 -9.71 16.22
CA HIS A 147 1.15 -8.46 16.64
C HIS A 147 2.19 -7.57 17.32
N GLU A 148 2.16 -6.31 16.98
CA GLU A 148 3.01 -5.28 17.58
C GLU A 148 2.16 -4.41 18.52
N GLU A 149 2.58 -4.32 19.78
CA GLU A 149 1.96 -3.40 20.73
C GLU A 149 2.53 -1.99 20.56
N GLY A 150 1.67 -0.98 20.62
CA GLY A 150 2.07 0.41 20.51
C GLY A 150 1.03 1.29 19.83
N ASP A 151 1.43 2.51 19.54
CA ASP A 151 0.57 3.50 18.92
C ASP A 151 0.46 3.24 17.41
N LEU A 152 -0.75 2.95 16.94
CA LEU A 152 -1.03 2.81 15.53
C LEU A 152 -1.06 4.20 14.85
N ILE A 153 -0.27 4.33 13.80
CA ILE A 153 -0.18 5.54 12.96
C ILE A 153 -0.48 5.19 11.51
N LYS A 154 -1.36 5.95 10.87
CA LYS A 154 -1.50 5.98 9.42
C LYS A 154 -0.60 7.06 8.85
N PHE A 155 0.14 6.74 7.81
CA PHE A 155 1.02 7.70 7.14
C PHE A 155 0.74 7.76 5.63
N TYR A 156 1.09 8.90 5.03
CA TYR A 156 0.88 9.22 3.63
C TYR A 156 2.07 10.00 3.12
N GLY A 157 2.55 9.68 1.92
CA GLY A 157 3.70 10.35 1.36
C GLY A 157 3.70 10.39 -0.18
N VAL A 158 4.51 11.29 -0.69
CA VAL A 158 4.90 11.36 -2.10
C VAL A 158 6.42 11.34 -2.14
N ALA A 159 6.99 10.26 -2.67
CA ALA A 159 8.44 10.06 -2.70
C ALA A 159 9.14 11.18 -3.47
N ASP A 160 10.40 11.45 -3.14
CA ASP A 160 11.22 12.51 -3.71
C ASP A 160 10.65 13.94 -3.51
N THR A 161 9.72 14.10 -2.55
CA THR A 161 9.16 15.40 -2.16
C THR A 161 9.26 15.62 -0.65
N SER A 162 8.98 16.84 -0.18
CA SER A 162 8.90 17.11 1.26
C SER A 162 7.58 16.67 1.90
N PHE A 163 6.61 16.21 1.11
CA PHE A 163 5.32 15.84 1.63
C PHE A 163 5.37 14.55 2.44
N PHE A 164 4.93 14.65 3.68
CA PHE A 164 4.66 13.52 4.55
C PHE A 164 3.63 13.92 5.59
N TYR A 165 2.55 13.16 5.70
CA TYR A 165 1.49 13.37 6.66
C TYR A 165 1.26 12.10 7.45
N TYR A 166 0.98 12.23 8.75
CA TYR A 166 0.58 11.09 9.57
C TYR A 166 -0.53 11.46 10.55
N THR A 167 -1.30 10.46 10.96
CA THR A 167 -2.40 10.62 11.90
C THR A 167 -2.61 9.34 12.73
N TYR A 168 -3.26 9.49 13.87
CA TYR A 168 -3.64 8.38 14.73
C TYR A 168 -5.09 7.98 14.42
N PRO A 169 -5.33 6.80 13.82
CA PRO A 169 -6.67 6.40 13.36
C PRO A 169 -7.63 6.08 14.49
N THR A 170 -7.13 5.87 15.71
CA THR A 170 -7.92 5.58 16.90
C THR A 170 -8.35 6.83 17.68
N ARG A 171 -7.92 8.02 17.26
CA ARG A 171 -8.42 9.28 17.87
C ARG A 171 -9.85 9.55 17.44
N PRO A 172 -10.68 10.21 18.32
CA PRO A 172 -12.05 10.57 18.00
C PRO A 172 -12.16 11.34 16.68
N GLY A 173 -13.10 10.95 15.82
CA GLY A 173 -13.32 11.57 14.50
C GLY A 173 -12.50 11.00 13.37
N SER A 174 -11.63 10.03 13.61
CA SER A 174 -10.88 9.32 12.56
C SER A 174 -11.75 8.27 11.88
N PHE A 175 -11.45 8.00 10.60
CA PHE A 175 -12.13 6.98 9.80
C PHE A 175 -11.42 5.64 9.88
N SER A 176 -12.17 4.56 10.12
CA SER A 176 -11.70 3.17 10.05
C SER A 176 -12.49 2.41 8.99
N LYS A 177 -11.79 1.67 8.13
CA LYS A 177 -12.42 0.88 7.06
C LYS A 177 -13.06 -0.41 7.58
N PHE A 178 -12.38 -1.09 8.50
CA PHE A 178 -12.78 -2.42 9.01
C PHE A 178 -12.89 -2.49 10.53
N GLY A 179 -12.65 -1.38 11.26
CA GLY A 179 -12.69 -1.34 12.72
C GLY A 179 -11.52 -2.04 13.43
N LEU A 180 -10.55 -2.57 12.69
CA LEU A 180 -9.42 -3.33 13.22
C LEU A 180 -8.40 -2.44 13.94
N GLU A 181 -8.40 -1.15 13.65
CA GLU A 181 -7.53 -0.16 14.28
C GLU A 181 -7.74 -0.08 15.79
N ALA A 182 -8.94 -0.39 16.26
CA ALA A 182 -9.27 -0.40 17.69
C ALA A 182 -8.49 -1.45 18.52
N ILE A 183 -7.91 -2.46 17.87
CA ILE A 183 -7.15 -3.52 18.55
C ILE A 183 -5.89 -2.98 19.22
N ASN A 184 -5.24 -1.95 18.63
CA ASN A 184 -4.12 -1.27 19.26
C ASN A 184 -4.52 -0.26 20.35
N GLY A 185 -5.83 -0.03 20.54
CA GLY A 185 -6.35 0.86 21.58
C GLY A 185 -6.16 2.36 21.28
N ALA A 186 -6.38 3.16 22.31
CA ALA A 186 -6.10 4.60 22.24
C ALA A 186 -4.58 4.83 22.23
N PRO A 187 -4.09 5.87 21.51
CA PRO A 187 -2.66 6.14 21.46
C PRO A 187 -2.13 6.61 22.84
N ASN A 188 -0.93 6.17 23.17
CA ASN A 188 -0.19 6.59 24.35
C ASN A 188 0.63 7.87 24.10
N ASP A 189 0.64 8.36 22.86
CA ASP A 189 1.44 9.49 22.38
C ASP A 189 2.97 9.26 22.56
N TYR A 190 3.42 8.04 22.23
CA TYR A 190 4.83 7.70 22.25
C TYR A 190 5.63 8.59 21.30
N LEU A 191 6.76 9.10 21.82
CA LEU A 191 7.65 9.94 21.03
C LEU A 191 8.40 9.11 19.99
N PHE A 192 8.44 9.58 18.77
CA PHE A 192 9.22 9.00 17.69
C PHE A 192 9.79 10.09 16.79
N ASN A 193 10.65 9.72 15.84
CA ASN A 193 11.20 10.66 14.86
C ASN A 193 10.42 10.59 13.53
N PRO A 194 9.52 11.55 13.22
CA PRO A 194 8.75 11.56 11.98
C PRO A 194 9.62 11.64 10.73
N ASN A 195 10.78 12.30 10.78
CA ASN A 195 11.70 12.38 9.64
C ASN A 195 12.32 11.01 9.36
N HIS A 196 12.64 10.24 10.39
CA HIS A 196 13.14 8.88 10.22
C HIS A 196 12.05 7.95 9.65
N LEU A 197 10.81 8.08 10.13
CA LEU A 197 9.67 7.35 9.58
C LEU A 197 9.49 7.68 8.09
N LYS A 198 9.52 8.97 7.72
CA LYS A 198 9.47 9.40 6.32
C LYS A 198 10.59 8.78 5.49
N GLN A 199 11.83 8.84 5.95
CA GLN A 199 12.99 8.27 5.23
C GLN A 199 12.81 6.78 4.96
N MET A 200 12.32 6.02 5.94
CA MET A 200 12.05 4.58 5.77
C MET A 200 10.86 4.34 4.83
N ALA A 201 9.83 5.17 4.89
CA ALA A 201 8.68 5.09 4.00
C ALA A 201 9.04 5.44 2.55
N ASP A 202 9.84 6.50 2.32
CA ASP A 202 10.35 6.84 0.99
C ASP A 202 11.23 5.72 0.42
N ARG A 203 12.09 5.12 1.24
CA ARG A 203 12.89 3.95 0.84
C ARG A 203 12.01 2.75 0.49
N ALA A 204 10.97 2.48 1.26
CA ALA A 204 9.99 1.44 0.94
C ALA A 204 9.29 1.72 -0.39
N ALA A 205 8.86 2.96 -0.62
CA ALA A 205 8.24 3.41 -1.86
C ALA A 205 9.16 3.21 -3.08
N GLN A 206 10.43 3.56 -2.97
CA GLN A 206 11.44 3.36 -4.02
C GLN A 206 11.64 1.88 -4.34
N LEU A 207 11.75 1.02 -3.33
CA LEU A 207 11.89 -0.43 -3.51
C LEU A 207 10.67 -1.03 -4.22
N CYS A 208 9.48 -0.59 -3.84
CA CYS A 208 8.23 -1.02 -4.45
C CYS A 208 7.96 -0.37 -5.82
N GLY A 209 8.62 0.74 -6.15
CA GLY A 209 8.35 1.53 -7.36
C GLY A 209 6.98 2.22 -7.32
N ILE A 210 6.54 2.66 -6.14
CA ILE A 210 5.24 3.32 -5.90
C ILE A 210 5.43 4.69 -5.23
N PRO A 211 5.78 5.73 -6.00
CA PRO A 211 6.08 7.05 -5.44
C PRO A 211 4.90 7.72 -4.72
N VAL A 212 3.66 7.38 -5.02
CA VAL A 212 2.48 7.84 -4.29
C VAL A 212 2.03 6.72 -3.36
N TYR A 213 2.29 6.88 -2.07
CA TYR A 213 2.18 5.80 -1.10
C TYR A 213 1.50 6.21 0.20
N GLY A 214 1.13 5.21 0.98
CA GLY A 214 0.73 5.34 2.37
C GLY A 214 0.79 3.99 3.06
N GLY A 215 0.45 3.97 4.34
CA GLY A 215 0.49 2.72 5.10
C GLY A 215 0.14 2.92 6.55
N ASP A 216 0.32 1.84 7.27
CA ASP A 216 0.13 1.79 8.71
C ASP A 216 1.45 1.36 9.38
N CYS A 217 1.80 2.01 10.48
CA CYS A 217 2.91 1.57 11.32
C CYS A 217 2.52 1.58 12.79
N VAL A 218 3.22 0.79 13.59
CA VAL A 218 3.09 0.79 15.05
C VAL A 218 4.35 1.39 15.64
N VAL A 219 4.18 2.41 16.48
CA VAL A 219 5.26 3.08 17.23
C VAL A 219 5.27 2.53 18.64
N ARG A 220 6.43 2.06 19.10
CA ARG A 220 6.63 1.50 20.43
C ARG A 220 7.07 2.56 21.44
N ALA A 221 7.03 2.22 22.74
CA ALA A 221 7.39 3.10 23.83
C ALA A 221 8.84 3.63 23.77
N ASP A 222 9.75 2.90 23.10
CA ASP A 222 11.14 3.30 22.90
C ASP A 222 11.35 4.22 21.67
N GLY A 223 10.27 4.57 20.97
CA GLY A 223 10.29 5.39 19.75
C GLY A 223 10.65 4.62 18.48
N SER A 224 10.92 3.32 18.56
CA SER A 224 11.06 2.47 17.39
C SER A 224 9.70 2.22 16.73
N PHE A 225 9.70 1.83 15.45
CA PHE A 225 8.45 1.55 14.74
C PHE A 225 8.60 0.36 13.78
N SER A 226 7.46 -0.22 13.40
CA SER A 226 7.36 -1.26 12.37
C SER A 226 6.24 -0.95 11.40
N PHE A 227 6.47 -1.11 10.10
CA PHE A 227 5.42 -1.03 9.08
C PHE A 227 4.58 -2.31 9.12
N ILE A 228 3.28 -2.16 9.32
CA ILE A 228 2.34 -3.29 9.35
C ILE A 228 1.50 -3.38 8.07
N ASP A 229 1.43 -2.31 7.30
CA ASP A 229 0.84 -2.26 5.94
C ASP A 229 1.51 -1.15 5.13
N PHE A 230 1.64 -1.35 3.79
CA PHE A 230 2.21 -0.36 2.89
C PHE A 230 1.49 -0.45 1.54
N ASN A 231 0.86 0.64 1.13
CA ASN A 231 -0.09 0.67 0.04
C ASN A 231 0.26 1.73 -0.99
N ASP A 232 -0.04 1.45 -2.25
CA ASP A 232 -0.12 2.43 -3.32
C ASP A 232 -1.46 3.18 -3.25
N TRP A 233 -1.47 4.42 -3.69
CA TRP A 233 -2.66 5.28 -3.76
C TRP A 233 -3.60 5.13 -2.54
N PRO A 234 -3.15 5.51 -1.33
CA PRO A 234 -4.01 5.48 -0.16
C PRO A 234 -5.13 6.51 -0.29
N SER A 235 -6.17 6.37 0.53
CA SER A 235 -7.16 7.44 0.65
C SER A 235 -6.53 8.64 1.36
N PHE A 236 -6.22 9.69 0.62
CA PHE A 236 -5.67 10.94 1.16
C PHE A 236 -6.72 11.84 1.84
N SER A 237 -7.88 11.32 2.23
CA SER A 237 -9.00 12.12 2.75
C SER A 237 -8.61 13.10 3.86
N ALA A 238 -7.64 12.74 4.70
CA ALA A 238 -7.15 13.59 5.78
C ALA A 238 -6.20 14.72 5.33
N CYS A 239 -5.60 14.63 4.13
CA CYS A 239 -4.57 15.54 3.63
C CYS A 239 -4.63 15.75 2.10
N ALA A 240 -5.82 15.59 1.50
CA ALA A 240 -6.01 15.53 0.05
C ALA A 240 -5.50 16.79 -0.68
N LYS A 241 -5.72 17.99 -0.12
CA LYS A 241 -5.31 19.24 -0.77
C LYS A 241 -3.80 19.37 -0.82
N GLU A 242 -3.12 19.07 0.29
CA GLU A 242 -1.66 19.12 0.36
C GLU A 242 -1.04 18.03 -0.51
N ALA A 243 -1.51 16.78 -0.41
CA ALA A 243 -1.02 15.67 -1.24
C ALA A 243 -1.13 15.99 -2.74
N ALA A 244 -2.25 16.58 -3.19
CA ALA A 244 -2.48 16.91 -4.60
C ALA A 244 -1.43 17.89 -5.16
N VAL A 245 -0.90 18.80 -4.34
CA VAL A 245 0.17 19.74 -4.75
C VAL A 245 1.44 18.98 -5.11
N PHE A 246 1.85 18.05 -4.23
CA PHE A 246 3.08 17.29 -4.40
C PHE A 246 2.98 16.19 -5.46
N ILE A 247 1.80 15.56 -5.59
CA ILE A 247 1.51 14.62 -6.68
C ILE A 247 1.60 15.33 -8.05
N ALA A 248 1.08 16.56 -8.16
CA ALA A 248 1.20 17.34 -9.38
C ALA A 248 2.67 17.73 -9.68
N SER A 249 3.45 18.08 -8.64
CA SER A 249 4.88 18.39 -8.82
C SER A 249 5.71 17.15 -9.20
N LEU A 250 5.35 15.96 -8.69
CA LEU A 250 5.95 14.70 -9.10
C LEU A 250 5.77 14.46 -10.59
N LEU A 251 4.55 14.69 -11.13
CA LEU A 251 4.28 14.57 -12.56
C LEU A 251 5.17 15.49 -13.40
N GLU A 252 5.25 16.78 -13.02
CA GLU A 252 6.10 17.75 -13.74
C GLU A 252 7.57 17.30 -13.79
N THR A 253 8.07 16.76 -12.68
CA THR A 253 9.43 16.22 -12.60
C THR A 253 9.61 15.02 -13.54
N ILE A 254 8.64 14.09 -13.58
CA ILE A 254 8.71 12.90 -14.44
C ILE A 254 8.66 13.30 -15.92
N ILE A 255 7.75 14.20 -16.30
CA ILE A 255 7.63 14.67 -17.70
C ILE A 255 8.91 15.42 -18.13
N SER A 256 9.53 16.19 -17.26
CA SER A 256 10.76 16.91 -17.58
C SER A 256 11.93 15.96 -17.83
N ARG A 257 12.08 14.92 -17.03
CA ARG A 257 13.13 13.88 -17.19
C ARG A 257 12.96 13.07 -18.49
N ASN A 258 11.73 12.85 -18.95
CA ASN A 258 11.49 12.11 -20.20
C ASN A 258 11.72 12.94 -21.47
N LYS A 259 11.98 14.24 -21.33
CA LYS A 259 12.29 15.14 -22.48
C LYS A 259 13.80 15.33 -22.69
N GLU A 260 14.63 14.91 -21.73
CA GLU A 260 16.10 14.89 -21.81
C GLU A 260 16.60 13.57 -22.37
#